data_f59739e36559dd0ad79a75000bea3530
#
_entry.id   f59739e36559dd0ad79a75000bea3530
#
_cell.length_a   1.000
_cell.length_b   1.000
_cell.length_c   1.000
_cell.angle_alpha   90.00
_cell.angle_beta   90.00
_cell.angle_gamma   90.00
#
_symmetry.space_group_name_H-M   'P 1'
#
loop_
_entity.id
_entity.type
_entity.pdbx_description
1 polymer ?
#
loop_
_entity_poly.entity_id
_entity_poly.type
_entity_poly.pdbx_seq_one_letter_code
_entity_poly.pdbx_strand_id
1 'polypeptide(L)'
;MTYEDFNEFCGSFPAATHVIQWGNSHVWKVGNKVFAIGRWNKGGNAGITFKVSEISYEMLKAEPGLRPAPYLASRGLKWIQHHAKPGLSDDDLKSYLTASYRMVCRGLTKKKQKELGLKP
;
A
#
# COMPACT_ATOMS: atom_id res chain seq x y z
N MET A 1 -3.37 8.87 9.87
CA MET A 1 -4.34 8.64 8.75
C MET A 1 -5.45 7.72 9.25
N THR A 2 -6.67 8.16 9.14
CA THR A 2 -7.83 7.33 9.48
C THR A 2 -8.12 6.35 8.33
N TYR A 3 -8.97 5.34 8.59
CA TYR A 3 -9.34 4.42 7.52
C TYR A 3 -10.16 5.12 6.42
N GLU A 4 -10.95 6.13 6.80
CA GLU A 4 -11.68 6.93 5.83
C GLU A 4 -10.72 7.71 4.91
N ASP A 5 -9.70 8.33 5.48
CA ASP A 5 -8.66 9.06 4.71
C ASP A 5 -7.93 8.11 3.78
N PHE A 6 -7.56 6.95 4.28
CA PHE A 6 -6.85 5.92 3.51
C PHE A 6 -7.71 5.46 2.32
N ASN A 7 -8.96 5.13 2.57
CA ASN A 7 -9.86 4.65 1.52
C ASN A 7 -10.18 5.73 0.49
N GLU A 8 -10.38 6.97 0.94
CA GLU A 8 -10.59 8.09 0.03
C GLU A 8 -9.38 8.31 -0.88
N PHE A 9 -8.19 8.29 -0.30
CA PHE A 9 -6.96 8.48 -1.06
C PHE A 9 -6.73 7.36 -2.06
N CYS A 10 -6.77 6.10 -1.62
CA CYS A 10 -6.57 4.95 -2.50
C CYS A 10 -7.64 4.85 -3.58
N GLY A 11 -8.89 5.21 -3.24
CA GLY A 11 -10.00 5.19 -4.19
C GLY A 11 -9.92 6.28 -5.24
N SER A 12 -9.09 7.29 -5.04
CA SER A 12 -8.89 8.37 -6.02
C SER A 12 -8.02 7.94 -7.21
N PHE A 13 -7.29 6.84 -7.10
CA PHE A 13 -6.43 6.37 -8.18
C PHE A 13 -7.24 5.74 -9.32
N PRO A 14 -6.85 5.99 -10.58
CA PRO A 14 -7.55 5.42 -11.73
C PRO A 14 -7.63 3.89 -11.68
N ALA A 15 -8.80 3.35 -11.95
CA ALA A 15 -9.09 1.91 -11.99
C ALA A 15 -8.85 1.17 -10.67
N ALA A 16 -8.73 1.88 -9.54
CA ALA A 16 -8.56 1.25 -8.24
C ALA A 16 -9.86 0.56 -7.82
N THR A 17 -9.74 -0.65 -7.28
CA THR A 17 -10.86 -1.43 -6.76
C THR A 17 -10.59 -1.80 -5.31
N HIS A 18 -11.66 -2.00 -4.55
CA HIS A 18 -11.60 -2.21 -3.10
C HIS A 18 -12.34 -3.46 -2.70
N VAL A 19 -11.74 -4.22 -1.80
CA VAL A 19 -12.39 -5.39 -1.19
C VAL A 19 -11.95 -5.46 0.28
N ILE A 20 -12.83 -5.96 1.15
CA ILE A 20 -12.49 -6.25 2.54
C ILE A 20 -12.26 -7.75 2.63
N GLN A 21 -11.05 -8.14 3.05
CA GLN A 21 -10.68 -9.55 3.20
C GLN A 21 -9.56 -9.68 4.24
N TRP A 22 -9.13 -10.90 4.52
CA TRP A 22 -8.05 -11.18 5.47
C TRP A 22 -8.29 -10.53 6.85
N GLY A 23 -9.46 -10.81 7.46
CA GLY A 23 -9.78 -10.34 8.80
C GLY A 23 -10.03 -8.84 8.90
N ASN A 24 -10.87 -8.33 8.02
CA ASN A 24 -11.29 -6.92 7.96
C ASN A 24 -10.23 -5.95 7.45
N SER A 25 -9.27 -6.44 6.68
CA SER A 25 -8.33 -5.56 5.98
C SER A 25 -8.99 -4.92 4.77
N HIS A 26 -8.75 -3.62 4.59
CA HIS A 26 -9.15 -2.89 3.39
C HIS A 26 -8.07 -3.08 2.34
N VAL A 27 -8.39 -3.82 1.27
CA VAL A 27 -7.42 -4.19 0.25
C VAL A 27 -7.72 -3.43 -1.03
N TRP A 28 -6.75 -2.64 -1.47
CA TRP A 28 -6.86 -1.86 -2.70
C TRP A 28 -6.04 -2.51 -3.80
N LYS A 29 -6.65 -2.65 -4.96
CA LYS A 29 -6.06 -3.33 -6.13
C LYS A 29 -6.17 -2.47 -7.37
N VAL A 30 -5.27 -2.73 -8.32
CA VAL A 30 -5.38 -2.25 -9.69
C VAL A 30 -5.02 -3.42 -10.60
N GLY A 31 -5.86 -3.69 -11.59
CA GLY A 31 -5.66 -4.86 -12.47
C GLY A 31 -5.60 -6.18 -11.71
N ASN A 32 -6.37 -6.32 -10.64
CA ASN A 32 -6.39 -7.47 -9.73
C ASN A 32 -5.10 -7.69 -8.94
N LYS A 33 -4.18 -6.71 -8.94
CA LYS A 33 -2.95 -6.76 -8.15
C LYS A 33 -3.05 -5.79 -6.98
N VAL A 34 -2.69 -6.24 -5.78
CA VAL A 34 -2.74 -5.44 -4.56
C VAL A 34 -1.67 -4.35 -4.62
N PHE A 35 -2.04 -3.11 -4.25
CA PHE A 35 -1.07 -2.03 -4.10
C PHE A 35 -1.09 -1.42 -2.69
N ALA A 36 -2.15 -1.62 -1.92
CA ALA A 36 -2.22 -1.10 -0.55
C ALA A 36 -3.15 -1.97 0.30
N ILE A 37 -2.77 -2.15 1.56
CA ILE A 37 -3.57 -2.88 2.53
C ILE A 37 -3.65 -2.01 3.78
N GLY A 38 -4.87 -1.77 4.28
CA GLY A 38 -5.07 -1.00 5.50
C GLY A 38 -5.92 -1.77 6.48
N ARG A 39 -5.47 -1.84 7.75
CA ARG A 39 -6.21 -2.50 8.81
C ARG A 39 -6.16 -1.64 10.07
N TRP A 40 -7.30 -1.49 10.71
CA TRP A 40 -7.42 -0.75 11.96
C TRP A 40 -7.98 -1.68 13.03
N ASN A 41 -7.36 -1.66 14.22
CA ASN A 41 -7.86 -2.44 15.34
C ASN A 41 -8.76 -1.56 16.23
N LYS A 42 -9.34 -2.17 17.29
CA LYS A 42 -10.25 -1.48 18.21
C LYS A 42 -9.59 -0.31 18.95
N GLY A 43 -8.26 -0.35 19.11
CA GLY A 43 -7.51 0.74 19.73
C GLY A 43 -7.19 1.89 18.80
N GLY A 44 -7.66 1.85 17.56
CA GLY A 44 -7.39 2.88 16.57
C GLY A 44 -5.99 2.81 15.93
N ASN A 45 -5.20 1.79 16.27
CA ASN A 45 -3.88 1.60 15.68
C ASN A 45 -4.03 1.06 14.27
N ALA A 46 -3.36 1.73 13.33
CA ALA A 46 -3.41 1.35 11.93
C ALA A 46 -2.21 0.51 11.54
N GLY A 47 -2.44 -0.45 10.63
CA GLY A 47 -1.37 -1.10 9.89
C GLY A 47 -1.59 -0.81 8.42
N ILE A 48 -0.77 0.06 7.84
CA ILE A 48 -0.88 0.43 6.43
C ILE A 48 0.32 -0.16 5.70
N THR A 49 0.05 -1.04 4.75
CA THR A 49 1.07 -1.83 4.06
C THR A 49 1.12 -1.43 2.59
N PHE A 50 2.32 -1.24 2.07
CA PHE A 50 2.53 -0.78 0.70
C PHE A 50 3.83 -1.33 0.14
N LYS A 51 3.88 -1.44 -1.20
CA LYS A 51 5.05 -1.93 -1.91
C LYS A 51 6.07 -0.80 -2.07
N VAL A 52 7.36 -1.14 -1.94
CA VAL A 52 8.45 -0.17 -2.09
C VAL A 52 9.56 -0.73 -2.96
N SER A 53 10.45 0.16 -3.43
CA SER A 53 11.68 -0.25 -4.10
C SER A 53 12.64 -0.89 -3.11
N GLU A 54 13.67 -1.58 -3.61
CA GLU A 54 14.70 -2.16 -2.75
C GLU A 54 15.40 -1.09 -1.90
N ILE A 55 15.70 0.06 -2.49
CA ILE A 55 16.37 1.16 -1.78
C ILE A 55 15.46 1.67 -0.66
N SER A 56 14.19 1.93 -0.96
CA SER A 56 13.25 2.40 0.06
C SER A 56 13.05 1.35 1.16
N TYR A 57 13.00 0.07 0.79
CA TYR A 57 12.87 -1.01 1.78
C TYR A 57 14.01 -0.97 2.79
N GLU A 58 15.24 -0.88 2.32
CA GLU A 58 16.42 -0.82 3.19
C GLU A 58 16.42 0.42 4.08
N MET A 59 15.94 1.56 3.56
CA MET A 59 15.83 2.81 4.32
C MET A 59 14.74 2.77 5.38
N LEU A 60 13.59 2.16 5.06
CA LEU A 60 12.39 2.24 5.90
C LEU A 60 12.25 1.11 6.91
N LYS A 61 12.81 -0.06 6.64
CA LYS A 61 12.52 -1.26 7.44
C LYS A 61 12.89 -1.15 8.92
N ALA A 62 13.81 -0.28 9.27
CA ALA A 62 14.27 -0.07 10.64
C ALA A 62 13.84 1.27 11.24
N GLU A 63 13.05 2.06 10.51
CA GLU A 63 12.55 3.33 11.02
C GLU A 63 11.50 3.12 12.11
N PRO A 64 11.51 3.94 13.18
CA PRO A 64 10.51 3.80 14.23
C PRO A 64 9.08 3.91 13.69
N GLY A 65 8.25 2.93 14.01
CA GLY A 65 6.86 2.86 13.54
C GLY A 65 6.68 2.18 12.19
N LEU A 66 7.78 1.78 11.56
CA LEU A 66 7.77 1.03 10.30
C LEU A 66 8.43 -0.32 10.51
N ARG A 67 8.05 -1.28 9.69
CA ARG A 67 8.66 -2.63 9.72
C ARG A 67 8.46 -3.33 8.39
N PRO A 68 9.27 -4.36 8.10
CA PRO A 68 8.96 -5.25 6.98
C PRO A 68 7.55 -5.78 7.14
N ALA A 69 6.76 -5.80 6.07
CA ALA A 69 5.37 -6.22 6.15
C ALA A 69 5.29 -7.68 6.59
N PRO A 70 4.50 -8.00 7.64
CA PRO A 70 4.34 -9.38 8.08
C PRO A 70 3.90 -10.29 6.94
N TYR A 71 4.44 -11.51 6.90
CA TYR A 71 4.21 -12.54 5.87
C TYR A 71 4.79 -12.21 4.49
N LEU A 72 4.62 -10.98 4.00
CA LEU A 72 5.11 -10.59 2.68
C LEU A 72 6.64 -10.50 2.64
N ALA A 73 7.23 -9.86 3.65
CA ALA A 73 8.68 -9.73 3.72
C ALA A 73 9.36 -11.10 3.89
N SER A 74 8.76 -12.02 4.62
CA SER A 74 9.31 -13.37 4.80
C SER A 74 9.32 -14.17 3.50
N ARG A 75 8.56 -13.74 2.50
CA ARG A 75 8.53 -14.35 1.16
C ARG A 75 9.44 -13.62 0.18
N GLY A 76 10.30 -12.73 0.68
CA GLY A 76 11.22 -11.97 -0.16
C GLY A 76 10.62 -10.76 -0.86
N LEU A 77 9.38 -10.41 -0.53
CA LEU A 77 8.69 -9.28 -1.14
C LEU A 77 9.06 -7.98 -0.43
N LYS A 78 9.32 -6.94 -1.19
CA LYS A 78 9.72 -5.63 -0.64
C LYS A 78 8.49 -4.79 -0.34
N TRP A 79 7.87 -5.07 0.79
CA TRP A 79 6.70 -4.37 1.29
C TRP A 79 6.98 -3.88 2.70
N ILE A 80 6.51 -2.68 3.02
CA ILE A 80 6.67 -2.05 4.34
C ILE A 80 5.29 -1.87 4.97
N GLN A 81 5.23 -2.05 6.29
CA GLN A 81 4.02 -1.74 7.06
C GLN A 81 4.30 -0.58 8.00
N HIS A 82 3.47 0.46 7.89
CA HIS A 82 3.40 1.55 8.86
C HIS A 82 2.44 1.10 9.96
N HIS A 83 2.97 0.87 11.17
CA HIS A 83 2.17 0.23 12.23
C HIS A 83 2.08 1.04 13.52
N ALA A 84 2.90 2.08 13.69
CA ALA A 84 2.93 2.85 14.94
C ALA A 84 3.55 4.22 14.72
N LYS A 85 3.41 5.06 15.72
CA LYS A 85 4.08 6.36 15.75
C LYS A 85 5.53 6.19 16.20
N PRO A 86 6.46 7.04 15.78
CA PRO A 86 6.22 8.20 14.92
C PRO A 86 5.89 7.85 13.47
N GLY A 87 6.49 6.80 12.88
CA GLY A 87 6.22 6.40 11.51
C GLY A 87 6.41 7.54 10.51
N LEU A 88 5.65 7.46 9.41
CA LEU A 88 5.66 8.48 8.37
C LEU A 88 4.56 9.51 8.62
N SER A 89 4.79 10.75 8.18
CA SER A 89 3.72 11.75 8.11
C SER A 89 2.65 11.32 7.12
N ASP A 90 1.46 11.89 7.20
CA ASP A 90 0.40 11.59 6.24
C ASP A 90 0.83 11.93 4.81
N ASP A 91 1.56 13.03 4.61
CA ASP A 91 2.05 13.41 3.29
C ASP A 91 3.05 12.38 2.74
N ASP A 92 3.99 11.94 3.56
CA ASP A 92 4.95 10.92 3.15
C ASP A 92 4.26 9.58 2.89
N LEU A 93 3.30 9.23 3.73
CA LEU A 93 2.53 8.00 3.55
C LEU A 93 1.77 8.03 2.21
N LYS A 94 1.14 9.15 1.88
CA LYS A 94 0.47 9.33 0.58
C LYS A 94 1.45 9.20 -0.57
N SER A 95 2.66 9.74 -0.43
CA SER A 95 3.70 9.61 -1.47
C SER A 95 4.10 8.16 -1.69
N TYR A 96 4.27 7.38 -0.62
CA TYR A 96 4.60 5.96 -0.73
C TYR A 96 3.43 5.14 -1.28
N LEU A 97 2.19 5.46 -0.91
CA LEU A 97 1.01 4.80 -1.47
C LEU A 97 0.91 5.07 -2.97
N THR A 98 1.19 6.30 -3.40
CA THR A 98 1.22 6.65 -4.83
C THR A 98 2.30 5.88 -5.57
N ALA A 99 3.51 5.80 -4.99
CA ALA A 99 4.61 5.04 -5.58
C ALA A 99 4.27 3.55 -5.69
N SER A 100 3.63 2.99 -4.65
CA SER A 100 3.18 1.60 -4.66
C SER A 100 2.19 1.35 -5.79
N TYR A 101 1.18 2.20 -5.93
CA TYR A 101 0.20 2.12 -7.01
C TYR A 101 0.91 2.14 -8.39
N ARG A 102 1.83 3.08 -8.59
CA ARG A 102 2.56 3.20 -9.85
C ARG A 102 3.41 1.98 -10.17
N MET A 103 4.09 1.42 -9.17
CA MET A 103 4.89 0.20 -9.35
C MET A 103 4.01 -0.97 -9.77
N VAL A 104 2.85 -1.12 -9.14
CA VAL A 104 1.92 -2.21 -9.51
C VAL A 104 1.39 -1.99 -10.92
N CYS A 105 1.02 -0.76 -11.30
CA CYS A 105 0.58 -0.45 -12.65
C CYS A 105 1.63 -0.82 -13.70
N ARG A 106 2.90 -0.49 -13.45
CA ARG A 106 3.99 -0.83 -14.38
C ARG A 106 4.20 -2.33 -14.53
N GLY A 107 3.87 -3.10 -13.47
CA GLY A 107 3.96 -4.56 -13.49
C GLY A 107 2.84 -5.25 -14.25
N LEU A 108 1.80 -4.53 -14.63
CA LEU A 108 0.72 -5.09 -15.43
C LEU A 108 1.15 -5.23 -16.89
N THR A 109 0.51 -6.16 -17.62
CA THR A 109 0.77 -6.27 -19.06
C THR A 109 0.33 -4.99 -19.76
N LYS A 110 0.94 -4.68 -20.92
CA LYS A 110 0.55 -3.52 -21.72
C LYS A 110 -0.92 -3.59 -22.12
N LYS A 111 -1.40 -4.79 -22.44
CA LYS A 111 -2.81 -5.02 -22.75
C LYS A 111 -3.71 -4.63 -21.60
N LYS A 112 -3.36 -5.06 -20.38
CA LYS A 112 -4.14 -4.74 -19.19
C LYS A 112 -4.12 -3.25 -18.88
N GLN A 113 -2.95 -2.62 -18.99
CA GLN A 113 -2.81 -1.18 -18.80
C GLN A 113 -3.73 -0.41 -19.76
N LYS A 114 -3.76 -0.83 -21.01
CA LYS A 114 -4.62 -0.21 -22.03
C LYS A 114 -6.10 -0.41 -21.74
N GLU A 115 -6.49 -1.63 -21.35
CA GLU A 115 -7.88 -1.95 -20.99
C GLU A 115 -8.39 -1.09 -19.85
N LEU A 116 -7.52 -0.78 -18.89
CA LEU A 116 -7.86 0.01 -17.71
C LEU A 116 -7.68 1.52 -17.93
N GLY A 117 -7.20 1.93 -19.08
CA GLY A 117 -6.96 3.34 -19.37
C GLY A 117 -5.78 3.93 -18.60
N LEU A 118 -4.81 3.10 -18.21
CA LEU A 118 -3.65 3.55 -17.44
C LEU A 118 -2.54 4.05 -18.35
N LYS A 119 -1.82 5.07 -17.86
CA LYS A 119 -0.64 5.62 -18.52
C LYS A 119 0.53 5.56 -17.53
N PRO A 120 1.16 4.38 -17.38
CA PRO A 120 2.25 4.20 -16.43
C PRO A 120 3.52 4.92 -16.85
#